data_38f7f38a80fe4d403b05f02551d06371
#
_entry.id   38f7f38a80fe4d403b05f02551d06371
#
_cell.length_a   1.000
_cell.length_b   1.000
_cell.length_c   1.000
_cell.angle_alpha   90.00
_cell.angle_beta   90.00
_cell.angle_gamma   90.00
#
_symmetry.space_group_name_H-M   'P 1'
#
loop_
_entity.id
_entity.type
_entity.pdbx_description
1 polymer ?
#
loop_
_entity_poly.entity_id
_entity_poly.type
_entity_poly.pdbx_seq_one_letter_code
_entity_poly.pdbx_strand_id
1 'polypeptide(L)'
;RISCDVELCSGRYVVNAKSMLGVLSMPEFEFGELHVHTDEENECNQILERLLEAGILADTNDAAKRSLYDITTFGEILIDFTWQGVNEDGQTLFAQNPGGAPANVAVAAAKLGGHTAFIGKAGKDMHGEFLKSVLEKENVETEGMLLDEKYFTTLAFVNIDENGERTFSFARKPGADTRMEKEEIDVDILDKTHIFHVGSLSLTEQPARDTTHYAIRRAKEKGSIISYDPNYRASLWKDEETAKKQMRSLVSYVDIMKISDEETKLLTDKESPEEAAEILFRKGVKIVAVTLG
;
A
#
# COMPACT_ATOMS: atom_id res chain seq x y z
N ARG A 1 -20.04 4.30 6.97
CA ARG A 1 -19.56 5.68 6.89
C ARG A 1 -19.28 6.15 8.31
N ILE A 2 -18.08 6.61 8.60
CA ILE A 2 -17.78 7.34 9.83
C ILE A 2 -18.00 8.80 9.50
N SER A 3 -19.11 9.37 10.01
CA SER A 3 -19.52 10.75 9.76
C SER A 3 -18.79 11.76 10.65
N CYS A 4 -18.35 11.32 11.83
CA CYS A 4 -17.61 12.13 12.80
C CYS A 4 -16.12 12.20 12.49
N ASP A 5 -15.45 13.19 13.05
CA ASP A 5 -13.99 13.26 13.02
C ASP A 5 -13.37 12.18 13.91
N VAL A 6 -12.30 11.59 13.42
CA VAL A 6 -11.55 10.56 14.13
C VAL A 6 -10.08 10.95 14.13
N GLU A 7 -9.50 11.06 15.30
CA GLU A 7 -8.09 11.41 15.49
C GLU A 7 -7.33 10.26 16.13
N LEU A 8 -6.11 10.03 15.69
CA LEU A 8 -5.16 9.16 16.35
C LEU A 8 -4.17 10.02 17.13
N CYS A 9 -4.10 9.79 18.41
CA CYS A 9 -3.29 10.56 19.35
C CYS A 9 -2.19 9.69 19.94
N SER A 10 -0.95 10.19 19.96
CA SER A 10 0.15 9.58 20.71
C SER A 10 1.07 10.66 21.25
N GLY A 11 1.07 10.82 22.58
CA GLY A 11 1.79 11.90 23.25
C GLY A 11 1.32 13.27 22.79
N ARG A 12 2.22 14.06 22.16
CA ARG A 12 1.91 15.40 21.64
C ARG A 12 1.42 15.41 20.17
N TYR A 13 1.36 14.24 19.53
CA TYR A 13 0.99 14.13 18.15
C TYR A 13 -0.49 13.77 18.04
N VAL A 14 -1.20 14.51 17.20
CA VAL A 14 -2.62 14.31 16.88
C VAL A 14 -2.76 14.38 15.36
N VAL A 15 -3.28 13.34 14.75
CA VAL A 15 -3.47 13.28 13.30
C VAL A 15 -4.87 12.79 12.98
N ASN A 16 -5.42 13.24 11.85
CA ASN A 16 -6.68 12.70 11.37
C ASN A 16 -6.51 11.23 11.00
N ALA A 17 -7.15 10.34 11.74
CA ALA A 17 -7.06 8.89 11.54
C ALA A 17 -7.65 8.42 10.19
N LYS A 18 -8.42 9.28 9.50
CA LYS A 18 -8.89 9.03 8.15
C LYS A 18 -7.81 9.33 7.09
N SER A 19 -6.73 10.00 7.48
CA SER A 19 -5.58 10.30 6.61
C SER A 19 -4.47 9.28 6.83
N MET A 20 -4.29 8.36 5.91
CA MET A 20 -3.19 7.39 5.98
C MET A 20 -1.83 8.09 6.04
N LEU A 21 -1.65 9.18 5.28
CA LEU A 21 -0.41 9.97 5.30
C LEU A 21 -0.20 10.66 6.66
N GLY A 22 -1.28 11.15 7.28
CA GLY A 22 -1.26 11.74 8.61
C GLY A 22 -0.81 10.70 9.64
N VAL A 23 -1.42 9.52 9.63
CA VAL A 23 -1.06 8.41 10.53
C VAL A 23 0.39 7.97 10.30
N LEU A 24 0.82 7.85 9.05
CA LEU A 24 2.18 7.44 8.68
C LEU A 24 3.25 8.52 8.99
N SER A 25 2.85 9.78 9.22
CA SER A 25 3.77 10.86 9.60
C SER A 25 4.03 10.96 11.11
N MET A 26 3.32 10.18 11.92
CA MET A 26 3.55 10.16 13.36
C MET A 26 4.91 9.49 13.69
N PRO A 27 5.62 9.96 14.75
CA PRO A 27 6.77 9.23 15.24
C PRO A 27 6.36 7.90 15.87
N GLU A 28 7.32 6.98 16.02
CA GLU A 28 7.10 5.72 16.74
C GLU A 28 6.41 5.94 18.09
N PHE A 29 5.38 5.15 18.38
CA PHE A 29 4.71 5.10 19.66
C PHE A 29 4.29 3.66 19.99
N GLU A 30 4.40 3.31 21.25
CA GLU A 30 4.07 1.97 21.74
C GLU A 30 2.54 1.79 21.87
N PHE A 31 1.83 2.89 22.19
CA PHE A 31 0.37 2.94 22.31
C PHE A 31 -0.15 4.25 21.74
N GLY A 32 -1.24 4.17 21.01
CA GLY A 32 -2.00 5.33 20.52
C GLY A 32 -3.45 5.25 21.02
N GLU A 33 -4.05 6.41 21.21
CA GLU A 33 -5.46 6.54 21.54
C GLU A 33 -6.22 6.99 20.30
N LEU A 34 -7.36 6.33 20.03
CA LEU A 34 -8.26 6.74 18.98
C LEU A 34 -9.37 7.62 19.57
N HIS A 35 -9.36 8.90 19.22
CA HIS A 35 -10.37 9.85 19.67
C HIS A 35 -11.44 9.95 18.57
N VAL A 36 -12.68 9.58 18.92
CA VAL A 36 -13.84 9.70 18.05
C VAL A 36 -14.65 10.91 18.53
N HIS A 37 -14.70 11.96 17.70
CA HIS A 37 -15.42 13.19 18.01
C HIS A 37 -16.89 13.05 17.56
N THR A 38 -17.73 12.58 18.45
CA THR A 38 -19.18 12.47 18.24
C THR A 38 -19.93 12.77 19.53
N ASP A 39 -21.08 13.41 19.41
CA ASP A 39 -22.00 13.64 20.52
C ASP A 39 -22.91 12.42 20.79
N GLU A 40 -22.81 11.37 19.97
CA GLU A 40 -23.62 10.17 20.06
C GLU A 40 -22.80 8.95 20.50
N GLU A 41 -23.04 8.49 21.74
CA GLU A 41 -22.39 7.29 22.32
C GLU A 41 -22.60 6.04 21.45
N ASN A 42 -23.76 5.90 20.82
CA ASN A 42 -24.08 4.79 19.94
C ASN A 42 -23.19 4.76 18.67
N GLU A 43 -22.84 5.92 18.12
CA GLU A 43 -21.95 6.01 16.95
C GLU A 43 -20.52 5.58 17.32
N CYS A 44 -20.04 6.01 18.49
CA CYS A 44 -18.72 5.60 19.01
C CYS A 44 -18.65 4.08 19.17
N ASN A 45 -19.63 3.48 19.81
CA ASN A 45 -19.70 2.04 20.04
C ASN A 45 -19.75 1.24 18.73
N GLN A 46 -20.54 1.70 17.75
CA GLN A 46 -20.59 1.08 16.41
C GLN A 46 -19.24 1.14 15.68
N ILE A 47 -18.50 2.23 15.83
CA ILE A 47 -17.17 2.37 15.25
C ILE A 47 -16.21 1.38 15.90
N LEU A 48 -16.20 1.31 17.23
CA LEU A 48 -15.35 0.38 17.99
C LEU A 48 -15.68 -1.08 17.64
N GLU A 49 -16.95 -1.48 17.60
CA GLU A 49 -17.38 -2.83 17.22
C GLU A 49 -16.89 -3.17 15.80
N ARG A 50 -17.05 -2.27 14.83
CA ARG A 50 -16.57 -2.48 13.45
C ARG A 50 -15.05 -2.59 13.36
N LEU A 51 -14.31 -1.83 14.15
CA LEU A 51 -12.85 -1.90 14.19
C LEU A 51 -12.36 -3.19 14.84
N LEU A 52 -13.05 -3.66 15.90
CA LEU A 52 -12.81 -4.95 16.54
C LEU A 52 -13.14 -6.11 15.59
N GLU A 53 -14.32 -6.09 14.94
CA GLU A 53 -14.73 -7.09 13.96
C GLU A 53 -13.79 -7.15 12.74
N ALA A 54 -13.23 -6.01 12.37
CA ALA A 54 -12.23 -5.92 11.30
C ALA A 54 -10.83 -6.37 11.75
N GLY A 55 -10.62 -6.64 13.05
CA GLY A 55 -9.35 -7.04 13.63
C GLY A 55 -8.30 -5.93 13.63
N ILE A 56 -8.74 -4.66 13.57
CA ILE A 56 -7.86 -3.48 13.57
C ILE A 56 -7.51 -3.07 15.00
N LEU A 57 -8.45 -3.25 15.94
CA LEU A 57 -8.19 -3.13 17.36
C LEU A 57 -7.85 -4.51 17.91
N ALA A 58 -6.74 -4.62 18.60
CA ALA A 58 -6.40 -5.86 19.29
C ALA A 58 -7.35 -6.02 20.50
N ASP A 59 -8.10 -7.11 20.54
CA ASP A 59 -8.65 -7.58 21.80
C ASP A 59 -7.46 -8.06 22.64
N THR A 60 -7.21 -7.39 23.77
CA THR A 60 -6.09 -7.69 24.66
C THR A 60 -6.10 -9.12 25.20
N ASN A 61 -7.17 -9.87 24.97
CA ASN A 61 -7.33 -11.29 25.39
C ASN A 61 -6.94 -12.31 24.31
N ASP A 62 -6.68 -11.91 23.05
CA ASP A 62 -6.33 -12.84 21.96
C ASP A 62 -4.80 -12.96 21.77
N ALA A 63 -4.07 -13.13 22.88
CA ALA A 63 -2.63 -13.39 22.88
C ALA A 63 -2.24 -14.75 22.26
N ALA A 64 -3.20 -15.55 21.82
CA ALA A 64 -2.98 -16.95 21.40
C ALA A 64 -2.72 -17.14 19.89
N LYS A 65 -2.87 -16.11 19.04
CA LYS A 65 -2.55 -16.17 17.60
C LYS A 65 -1.83 -14.92 17.14
N ARG A 66 -0.66 -14.63 17.71
CA ARG A 66 0.19 -13.59 17.11
C ARG A 66 0.74 -14.10 15.77
N SER A 67 0.26 -13.53 14.68
CA SER A 67 0.97 -13.55 13.41
C SER A 67 2.40 -13.04 13.64
N LEU A 68 3.39 -13.57 12.94
CA LEU A 68 4.78 -13.12 13.04
C LEU A 68 4.93 -11.69 12.51
N TYR A 69 4.15 -11.37 11.47
CA TYR A 69 4.13 -10.06 10.83
C TYR A 69 2.78 -9.37 11.04
N ASP A 70 2.82 -8.14 11.55
CA ASP A 70 1.63 -7.29 11.67
C ASP A 70 1.11 -6.91 10.29
N ILE A 71 2.03 -6.58 9.37
CA ILE A 71 1.70 -6.33 7.97
C ILE A 71 2.78 -6.87 7.03
N THR A 72 2.35 -7.59 6.01
CA THR A 72 3.18 -7.94 4.86
C THR A 72 2.64 -7.22 3.64
N THR A 73 3.54 -6.60 2.88
CA THR A 73 3.16 -5.92 1.65
C THR A 73 3.70 -6.64 0.42
N PHE A 74 2.93 -6.64 -0.66
CA PHE A 74 3.33 -7.28 -1.93
C PHE A 74 3.15 -6.31 -3.09
N GLY A 75 4.18 -6.20 -3.92
CA GLY A 75 4.10 -5.43 -5.15
C GLY A 75 5.42 -4.83 -5.60
N GLU A 76 5.31 -3.65 -6.20
CA GLU A 76 6.48 -2.95 -6.75
C GLU A 76 7.34 -2.31 -5.66
N ILE A 77 8.63 -2.38 -5.91
CA ILE A 77 9.68 -1.54 -5.33
C ILE A 77 10.51 -0.98 -6.47
N LEU A 78 10.85 0.29 -6.43
CA LEU A 78 11.45 1.00 -7.54
C LEU A 78 12.28 2.19 -7.09
N ILE A 79 13.01 2.80 -8.01
CA ILE A 79 13.68 4.08 -7.77
C ILE A 79 12.87 5.21 -8.36
N ASP A 80 12.58 6.23 -7.55
CA ASP A 80 12.08 7.53 -7.99
C ASP A 80 13.25 8.49 -8.17
N PHE A 81 13.59 8.80 -9.43
CA PHE A 81 14.52 9.87 -9.77
C PHE A 81 13.77 11.21 -9.83
N THR A 82 13.89 11.99 -8.77
CA THR A 82 13.24 13.31 -8.68
C THR A 82 14.17 14.41 -9.19
N TRP A 83 13.70 15.21 -10.12
CA TRP A 83 14.43 16.36 -10.65
C TRP A 83 14.86 17.34 -9.54
N GLN A 84 16.12 17.76 -9.57
CA GLN A 84 16.76 18.62 -8.57
C GLN A 84 17.31 19.93 -9.17
N GLY A 85 17.04 20.17 -10.45
CA GLY A 85 17.55 21.34 -11.15
C GLY A 85 18.66 21.01 -12.12
N VAL A 86 19.46 22.04 -12.43
CA VAL A 86 20.57 21.99 -13.36
C VAL A 86 21.82 22.52 -12.65
N ASN A 87 22.95 21.85 -12.80
CA ASN A 87 24.21 22.33 -12.22
C ASN A 87 24.85 23.47 -13.06
N GLU A 88 25.99 23.97 -12.61
CA GLU A 88 26.72 25.05 -13.26
C GLU A 88 27.18 24.73 -14.70
N ASP A 89 27.36 23.43 -15.01
CA ASP A 89 27.73 22.95 -16.35
C ASP A 89 26.52 22.71 -17.27
N GLY A 90 25.30 23.03 -16.84
CA GLY A 90 24.07 22.81 -17.59
C GLY A 90 23.54 21.35 -17.56
N GLN A 91 24.07 20.50 -16.68
CA GLN A 91 23.64 19.10 -16.57
C GLN A 91 22.44 18.98 -15.64
N THR A 92 21.42 18.22 -16.05
CA THR A 92 20.24 17.93 -15.23
C THR A 92 20.61 16.99 -14.08
N LEU A 93 20.19 17.36 -12.87
CA LEU A 93 20.41 16.60 -11.66
C LEU A 93 19.12 15.89 -11.21
N PHE A 94 19.26 14.66 -10.76
CA PHE A 94 18.18 13.89 -10.17
C PHE A 94 18.61 13.33 -8.81
N ALA A 95 17.74 13.42 -7.81
CA ALA A 95 17.90 12.69 -6.56
C ALA A 95 17.34 11.27 -6.72
N GLN A 96 18.11 10.27 -6.30
CA GLN A 96 17.69 8.89 -6.23
C GLN A 96 16.94 8.65 -4.91
N ASN A 97 15.65 8.31 -5.00
CA ASN A 97 14.83 8.01 -3.84
C ASN A 97 14.28 6.58 -3.92
N PRO A 98 14.19 5.84 -2.81
CA PRO A 98 13.44 4.60 -2.76
C PRO A 98 11.96 4.90 -2.94
N GLY A 99 11.27 4.08 -3.73
CA GLY A 99 9.86 4.22 -4.07
C GLY A 99 9.15 2.88 -4.21
N GLY A 100 7.88 2.94 -4.60
CA GLY A 100 6.98 1.80 -4.68
C GLY A 100 5.94 1.87 -3.56
N ALA A 101 4.65 1.93 -3.92
CA ALA A 101 3.60 2.14 -2.93
C ALA A 101 3.55 1.03 -1.86
N PRO A 102 3.60 -0.28 -2.18
CA PRO A 102 3.65 -1.33 -1.16
C PRO A 102 4.90 -1.25 -0.28
N ALA A 103 6.07 -0.95 -0.86
CA ALA A 103 7.31 -0.80 -0.09
C ALA A 103 7.22 0.37 0.91
N ASN A 104 6.63 1.50 0.48
CA ASN A 104 6.39 2.64 1.37
C ASN A 104 5.46 2.29 2.52
N VAL A 105 4.43 1.48 2.30
CA VAL A 105 3.53 1.01 3.37
C VAL A 105 4.29 0.14 4.37
N ALA A 106 5.15 -0.79 3.90
CA ALA A 106 5.96 -1.61 4.80
C ALA A 106 6.89 -0.77 5.69
N VAL A 107 7.62 0.17 5.09
CA VAL A 107 8.52 1.09 5.81
C VAL A 107 7.75 1.95 6.81
N ALA A 108 6.60 2.49 6.40
CA ALA A 108 5.79 3.32 7.28
C ALA A 108 5.26 2.54 8.48
N ALA A 109 4.79 1.32 8.27
CA ALA A 109 4.32 0.45 9.34
C ALA A 109 5.47 0.04 10.29
N ALA A 110 6.67 -0.25 9.74
CA ALA A 110 7.85 -0.52 10.55
C ALA A 110 8.22 0.68 11.44
N LYS A 111 8.18 1.90 10.90
CA LYS A 111 8.42 3.14 11.66
C LYS A 111 7.40 3.38 12.78
N LEU A 112 6.21 2.81 12.66
CA LEU A 112 5.18 2.83 13.70
C LEU A 112 5.33 1.68 14.72
N GLY A 113 6.43 0.93 14.66
CA GLY A 113 6.73 -0.16 15.58
C GLY A 113 6.13 -1.51 15.19
N GLY A 114 5.54 -1.63 14.00
CA GLY A 114 5.01 -2.90 13.49
C GLY A 114 6.12 -3.84 13.00
N HIS A 115 5.92 -5.14 13.16
CA HIS A 115 6.73 -6.17 12.51
C HIS A 115 6.27 -6.32 11.07
N THR A 116 7.08 -5.90 10.13
CA THR A 116 6.71 -5.82 8.72
C THR A 116 7.57 -6.68 7.82
N ALA A 117 6.97 -7.19 6.74
CA ALA A 117 7.68 -7.88 5.68
C ALA A 117 7.32 -7.31 4.32
N PHE A 118 8.25 -7.37 3.38
CA PHE A 118 8.03 -7.01 1.99
C PHE A 118 8.25 -8.21 1.08
N ILE A 119 7.28 -8.47 0.21
CA ILE A 119 7.37 -9.49 -0.86
C ILE A 119 7.35 -8.76 -2.19
N GLY A 120 8.36 -8.97 -3.01
CA GLY A 120 8.46 -8.34 -4.33
C GLY A 120 9.75 -8.67 -5.03
N LYS A 121 10.00 -8.04 -6.18
CA LYS A 121 11.18 -8.32 -6.99
C LYS A 121 11.79 -7.03 -7.54
N ALA A 122 13.10 -6.86 -7.37
CA ALA A 122 13.89 -5.84 -8.04
C ALA A 122 14.98 -6.50 -8.88
N GLY A 123 15.69 -5.76 -9.69
CA GLY A 123 16.85 -6.28 -10.43
C GLY A 123 18.04 -6.56 -9.50
N LYS A 124 18.87 -7.54 -9.85
CA LYS A 124 20.18 -7.73 -9.23
C LYS A 124 21.16 -6.71 -9.82
N ASP A 125 20.91 -5.46 -9.52
CA ASP A 125 21.65 -4.30 -9.97
C ASP A 125 21.89 -3.34 -8.80
N MET A 126 22.63 -2.25 -9.04
CA MET A 126 22.95 -1.28 -8.00
C MET A 126 21.71 -0.65 -7.34
N HIS A 127 20.60 -0.58 -8.06
CA HIS A 127 19.36 -0.01 -7.55
C HIS A 127 18.58 -1.01 -6.69
N GLY A 128 18.51 -2.28 -7.11
CA GLY A 128 17.86 -3.34 -6.33
C GLY A 128 18.59 -3.59 -5.01
N GLU A 129 19.92 -3.64 -5.03
CA GLU A 129 20.75 -3.75 -3.82
C GLU A 129 20.53 -2.55 -2.88
N PHE A 130 20.48 -1.33 -3.43
CA PHE A 130 20.18 -0.14 -2.65
C PHE A 130 18.79 -0.23 -2.00
N LEU A 131 17.75 -0.60 -2.76
CA LEU A 131 16.37 -0.71 -2.27
C LEU A 131 16.27 -1.75 -1.15
N LYS A 132 16.92 -2.91 -1.30
CA LYS A 132 16.97 -3.94 -0.26
C LYS A 132 17.63 -3.42 1.01
N SER A 133 18.77 -2.74 0.88
CA SER A 133 19.46 -2.15 2.02
C SER A 133 18.64 -1.08 2.75
N VAL A 134 17.81 -0.34 2.02
CA VAL A 134 16.89 0.65 2.63
C VAL A 134 15.82 -0.06 3.45
N LEU A 135 15.18 -1.11 2.91
CA LEU A 135 14.18 -1.88 3.66
C LEU A 135 14.77 -2.48 4.94
N GLU A 136 15.95 -3.10 4.85
CA GLU A 136 16.66 -3.68 5.99
C GLU A 136 16.98 -2.62 7.06
N LYS A 137 17.46 -1.44 6.64
CA LYS A 137 17.74 -0.32 7.54
C LYS A 137 16.49 0.19 8.27
N GLU A 138 15.34 0.13 7.62
CA GLU A 138 14.05 0.54 8.18
C GLU A 138 13.34 -0.62 8.93
N ASN A 139 14.07 -1.71 9.23
CA ASN A 139 13.58 -2.89 9.95
C ASN A 139 12.40 -3.61 9.26
N VAL A 140 12.34 -3.60 7.94
CA VAL A 140 11.43 -4.41 7.16
C VAL A 140 12.10 -5.74 6.82
N GLU A 141 11.41 -6.86 7.07
CA GLU A 141 11.89 -8.19 6.67
C GLU A 141 11.96 -8.30 5.14
N THR A 142 13.11 -8.74 4.62
CA THR A 142 13.42 -8.76 3.19
C THR A 142 13.65 -10.15 2.60
N GLU A 143 13.42 -11.24 3.36
CA GLU A 143 13.53 -12.60 2.83
C GLU A 143 12.61 -12.84 1.63
N GLY A 144 11.44 -12.20 1.61
CA GLY A 144 10.50 -12.21 0.48
C GLY A 144 10.87 -11.29 -0.68
N MET A 145 11.94 -10.48 -0.57
CA MET A 145 12.40 -9.60 -1.62
C MET A 145 13.48 -10.27 -2.48
N LEU A 146 13.14 -10.56 -3.72
CA LEU A 146 14.04 -11.21 -4.67
C LEU A 146 14.80 -10.21 -5.51
N LEU A 147 16.07 -10.57 -5.85
CA LEU A 147 16.90 -9.85 -6.81
C LEU A 147 17.05 -10.68 -8.08
N ASP A 148 16.49 -10.19 -9.19
CA ASP A 148 16.43 -10.86 -10.48
C ASP A 148 17.68 -10.58 -11.32
N GLU A 149 18.35 -11.63 -11.82
CA GLU A 149 19.56 -11.49 -12.65
C GLU A 149 19.26 -11.06 -14.09
N LYS A 150 18.01 -11.22 -14.54
CA LYS A 150 17.62 -11.02 -15.93
C LYS A 150 16.93 -9.68 -16.18
N TYR A 151 16.12 -9.25 -15.21
CA TYR A 151 15.30 -8.05 -15.35
C TYR A 151 15.82 -6.93 -14.46
N PHE A 152 15.81 -5.71 -15.00
CA PHE A 152 16.34 -4.54 -14.31
C PHE A 152 15.33 -3.99 -13.30
N THR A 153 15.83 -3.31 -12.26
CA THR A 153 15.01 -2.56 -11.32
C THR A 153 14.18 -1.50 -12.06
N THR A 154 12.90 -1.40 -11.77
CA THR A 154 12.04 -0.34 -12.32
C THR A 154 12.52 1.02 -11.87
N LEU A 155 12.61 1.96 -12.82
CA LEU A 155 12.95 3.36 -12.56
C LEU A 155 11.79 4.25 -12.96
N ALA A 156 11.45 5.19 -12.11
CA ALA A 156 10.53 6.29 -12.38
C ALA A 156 11.30 7.61 -12.40
N PHE A 157 11.10 8.41 -13.42
CA PHE A 157 11.63 9.78 -13.51
C PHE A 157 10.50 10.74 -13.25
N VAL A 158 10.65 11.54 -12.20
CA VAL A 158 9.67 12.55 -11.79
C VAL A 158 10.20 13.92 -12.17
N ASN A 159 9.56 14.51 -13.15
CA ASN A 159 9.80 15.91 -13.52
C ASN A 159 8.73 16.78 -12.89
N ILE A 160 9.12 17.97 -12.45
CA ILE A 160 8.21 19.00 -11.93
C ILE A 160 8.30 20.17 -12.89
N ASP A 161 7.16 20.53 -13.48
CA ASP A 161 7.10 21.67 -14.39
C ASP A 161 7.09 23.02 -13.63
N GLU A 162 7.09 24.13 -14.37
CA GLU A 162 7.09 25.50 -13.82
C GLU A 162 5.84 25.81 -12.99
N ASN A 163 4.75 25.05 -13.16
CA ASN A 163 3.49 25.19 -12.42
C ASN A 163 3.44 24.28 -11.18
N GLY A 164 4.49 23.45 -10.97
CA GLY A 164 4.53 22.46 -9.89
C GLY A 164 3.84 21.14 -10.23
N GLU A 165 3.38 20.95 -11.48
CA GLU A 165 2.78 19.70 -11.92
C GLU A 165 3.84 18.60 -12.09
N ARG A 166 3.50 17.40 -11.61
CA ARG A 166 4.39 16.24 -11.66
C ARG A 166 4.09 15.38 -12.88
N THR A 167 5.10 15.17 -13.71
CA THR A 167 5.04 14.20 -14.81
C THR A 167 5.95 13.01 -14.52
N PHE A 168 5.44 11.81 -14.82
CA PHE A 168 6.15 10.55 -14.56
C PHE A 168 6.52 9.89 -15.87
N SER A 169 7.77 9.43 -15.97
CA SER A 169 8.24 8.55 -17.04
C SER A 169 8.86 7.30 -16.43
N PHE A 170 8.43 6.12 -16.91
CA PHE A 170 8.86 4.84 -16.32
C PHE A 170 9.74 4.04 -17.28
N ALA A 171 10.86 3.56 -16.78
CA ALA A 171 11.66 2.49 -17.38
C ALA A 171 11.25 1.16 -16.74
N ARG A 172 10.16 0.52 -17.31
CA ARG A 172 9.50 -0.68 -16.76
C ARG A 172 8.96 -1.58 -17.89
N LYS A 173 9.79 -1.86 -18.91
CA LYS A 173 9.33 -2.68 -20.07
C LYS A 173 10.33 -3.77 -20.45
N PRO A 174 10.36 -4.91 -19.70
CA PRO A 174 9.74 -5.18 -18.40
C PRO A 174 10.66 -4.78 -17.23
N GLY A 175 10.07 -4.34 -16.12
CA GLY A 175 10.76 -4.23 -14.85
C GLY A 175 10.73 -5.55 -14.09
N ALA A 176 11.69 -5.80 -13.21
CA ALA A 176 11.78 -7.02 -12.41
C ALA A 176 10.50 -7.25 -11.55
N ASP A 177 9.90 -6.18 -11.04
CA ASP A 177 8.67 -6.21 -10.24
C ASP A 177 7.46 -6.81 -10.99
N THR A 178 7.47 -6.82 -12.33
CA THR A 178 6.42 -7.46 -13.14
C THR A 178 6.65 -8.95 -13.38
N ARG A 179 7.79 -9.49 -12.91
CA ARG A 179 8.27 -10.86 -13.23
C ARG A 179 8.29 -11.78 -12.02
N MET A 180 7.52 -11.46 -11.00
CA MET A 180 7.34 -12.32 -9.83
C MET A 180 6.44 -13.50 -10.18
N GLU A 181 6.97 -14.71 -10.06
CA GLU A 181 6.23 -15.96 -10.26
C GLU A 181 5.61 -16.42 -8.93
N LYS A 182 4.52 -17.17 -8.98
CA LYS A 182 3.85 -17.66 -7.75
C LYS A 182 4.72 -18.65 -6.96
N GLU A 183 5.59 -19.40 -7.65
CA GLU A 183 6.51 -20.37 -7.07
C GLU A 183 7.67 -19.70 -6.29
N GLU A 184 7.88 -18.41 -6.53
CA GLU A 184 8.90 -17.61 -5.86
C GLU A 184 8.38 -16.94 -4.57
N ILE A 185 7.07 -17.00 -4.30
CA ILE A 185 6.50 -16.45 -3.07
C ILE A 185 6.92 -17.32 -1.88
N ASP A 186 7.48 -16.69 -0.87
CA ASP A 186 7.64 -17.32 0.43
C ASP A 186 6.27 -17.44 1.11
N VAL A 187 5.73 -18.65 1.07
CA VAL A 187 4.40 -18.93 1.66
C VAL A 187 4.41 -18.87 3.18
N ASP A 188 5.56 -19.07 3.82
CA ASP A 188 5.68 -18.99 5.27
C ASP A 188 5.48 -17.56 5.78
N ILE A 189 5.95 -16.57 5.02
CA ILE A 189 5.68 -15.16 5.31
C ILE A 189 4.18 -14.88 5.20
N LEU A 190 3.52 -15.33 4.12
CA LEU A 190 2.07 -15.15 3.95
C LEU A 190 1.26 -15.80 5.06
N ASP A 191 1.60 -17.04 5.41
CA ASP A 191 0.87 -17.84 6.40
C ASP A 191 0.96 -17.24 7.82
N LYS A 192 1.96 -16.40 8.09
CA LYS A 192 2.23 -15.73 9.37
C LYS A 192 1.88 -14.25 9.39
N THR A 193 1.13 -13.79 8.41
CA THR A 193 0.77 -12.39 8.20
C THR A 193 -0.60 -12.05 8.78
N HIS A 194 -0.69 -10.96 9.56
CA HIS A 194 -1.97 -10.45 10.05
C HIS A 194 -2.70 -9.61 9.00
N ILE A 195 -2.04 -8.60 8.43
CA ILE A 195 -2.56 -7.77 7.35
C ILE A 195 -1.71 -7.99 6.10
N PHE A 196 -2.34 -8.38 4.99
CA PHE A 196 -1.70 -8.49 3.69
C PHE A 196 -2.11 -7.33 2.80
N HIS A 197 -1.15 -6.46 2.46
CA HIS A 197 -1.38 -5.25 1.68
C HIS A 197 -0.86 -5.37 0.25
N VAL A 198 -1.66 -4.91 -0.72
CA VAL A 198 -1.29 -4.88 -2.14
C VAL A 198 -1.66 -3.57 -2.81
N GLY A 199 -0.91 -3.24 -3.87
CA GLY A 199 -1.25 -2.18 -4.83
C GLY A 199 -1.85 -2.76 -6.11
N SER A 200 -2.06 -1.91 -7.12
CA SER A 200 -2.54 -2.38 -8.44
C SER A 200 -1.44 -2.57 -9.47
N LEU A 201 -0.24 -2.07 -9.25
CA LEU A 201 0.81 -2.11 -10.27
C LEU A 201 1.34 -3.53 -10.55
N SER A 202 1.24 -4.44 -9.59
CA SER A 202 1.50 -5.86 -9.81
C SER A 202 0.48 -6.54 -10.73
N LEU A 203 -0.69 -5.91 -10.99
CA LEU A 203 -1.71 -6.41 -11.91
C LEU A 203 -1.50 -5.98 -13.37
N THR A 204 -0.53 -5.10 -13.64
CA THR A 204 -0.33 -4.54 -15.00
C THR A 204 0.12 -5.58 -15.99
N GLU A 205 0.98 -6.52 -15.61
CA GLU A 205 1.57 -7.54 -16.46
C GLU A 205 1.56 -8.94 -15.84
N GLN A 206 1.74 -9.96 -16.68
CA GLN A 206 2.03 -11.33 -16.29
C GLN A 206 3.56 -11.51 -16.13
N PRO A 207 4.01 -12.39 -15.22
CA PRO A 207 3.22 -13.29 -14.35
C PRO A 207 2.76 -12.65 -13.04
N ALA A 208 3.26 -11.44 -12.68
CA ALA A 208 2.98 -10.79 -11.40
C ALA A 208 1.48 -10.65 -11.09
N ARG A 209 0.62 -10.50 -12.12
CA ARG A 209 -0.83 -10.47 -11.95
C ARG A 209 -1.38 -11.75 -11.34
N ASP A 210 -1.04 -12.90 -11.91
CA ASP A 210 -1.51 -14.19 -11.41
C ASP A 210 -0.94 -14.49 -10.03
N THR A 211 0.30 -14.06 -9.81
CA THR A 211 0.98 -14.15 -8.52
C THR A 211 0.28 -13.31 -7.45
N THR A 212 -0.17 -12.10 -7.79
CA THR A 212 -0.98 -11.24 -6.90
C THR A 212 -2.26 -11.94 -6.48
N HIS A 213 -3.00 -12.49 -7.44
CA HIS A 213 -4.23 -13.24 -7.14
C HIS A 213 -3.98 -14.50 -6.30
N TYR A 214 -2.86 -15.19 -6.54
CA TYR A 214 -2.48 -16.33 -5.73
C TYR A 214 -2.17 -15.91 -4.28
N ALA A 215 -1.35 -14.88 -4.10
CA ALA A 215 -0.95 -14.39 -2.78
C ALA A 215 -2.15 -13.92 -1.94
N ILE A 216 -3.07 -13.14 -2.54
CA ILE A 216 -4.28 -12.66 -1.85
C ILE A 216 -5.15 -13.82 -1.41
N ARG A 217 -5.40 -14.81 -2.29
CA ARG A 217 -6.20 -15.99 -1.92
C ARG A 217 -5.55 -16.76 -0.78
N ARG A 218 -4.25 -17.00 -0.87
CA ARG A 218 -3.49 -17.71 0.18
C ARG A 218 -3.58 -16.98 1.52
N ALA A 219 -3.29 -15.68 1.55
CA ALA A 219 -3.37 -14.87 2.76
C ALA A 219 -4.78 -14.90 3.37
N LYS A 220 -5.82 -14.74 2.53
CA LYS A 220 -7.22 -14.80 3.00
C LYS A 220 -7.62 -16.18 3.54
N GLU A 221 -7.19 -17.27 2.90
CA GLU A 221 -7.39 -18.65 3.39
C GLU A 221 -6.74 -18.89 4.76
N LYS A 222 -5.66 -18.17 5.06
CA LYS A 222 -4.96 -18.20 6.35
C LYS A 222 -5.54 -17.24 7.40
N GLY A 223 -6.56 -16.46 7.03
CA GLY A 223 -7.26 -15.55 7.92
C GLY A 223 -6.67 -14.15 8.00
N SER A 224 -5.76 -13.80 7.08
CA SER A 224 -5.25 -12.43 7.00
C SER A 224 -6.33 -11.45 6.56
N ILE A 225 -6.25 -10.23 7.09
CA ILE A 225 -7.01 -9.08 6.61
C ILE A 225 -6.38 -8.59 5.32
N ILE A 226 -7.17 -8.42 4.26
CA ILE A 226 -6.67 -7.95 2.97
C ILE A 226 -6.84 -6.44 2.87
N SER A 227 -5.72 -5.73 2.75
CA SER A 227 -5.65 -4.28 2.55
C SER A 227 -5.27 -3.96 1.10
N TYR A 228 -5.97 -3.02 0.47
CA TYR A 228 -5.76 -2.66 -0.93
C TYR A 228 -5.79 -1.14 -1.14
N ASP A 229 -4.72 -0.63 -1.75
CA ASP A 229 -4.67 0.72 -2.34
C ASP A 229 -4.38 0.57 -3.83
N PRO A 230 -5.31 0.84 -4.75
CA PRO A 230 -5.07 0.72 -6.18
C PRO A 230 -3.88 1.55 -6.65
N ASN A 231 -3.72 2.74 -6.14
CA ASN A 231 -2.64 3.66 -6.48
C ASN A 231 -2.43 3.74 -7.99
N TYR A 232 -3.52 4.05 -8.72
CA TYR A 232 -3.60 4.01 -10.17
C TYR A 232 -2.58 4.92 -10.84
N ARG A 233 -1.90 4.40 -11.85
CA ARG A 233 -0.95 5.13 -12.70
C ARG A 233 -1.28 4.85 -14.17
N ALA A 234 -2.04 5.74 -14.80
CA ALA A 234 -2.55 5.57 -16.17
C ALA A 234 -1.46 5.16 -17.17
N SER A 235 -0.26 5.75 -17.07
CA SER A 235 0.87 5.49 -17.98
C SER A 235 1.44 4.08 -17.93
N LEU A 236 1.12 3.31 -16.89
CA LEU A 236 1.60 1.93 -16.70
C LEU A 236 0.59 0.86 -17.18
N TRP A 237 -0.60 1.27 -17.54
CA TRP A 237 -1.61 0.37 -18.06
C TRP A 237 -1.70 0.42 -19.57
N LYS A 238 -2.12 -0.70 -20.17
CA LYS A 238 -2.35 -0.79 -21.61
C LYS A 238 -3.46 0.18 -22.06
N ASP A 239 -4.52 0.21 -21.27
CA ASP A 239 -5.71 1.06 -21.47
C ASP A 239 -6.51 1.10 -20.14
N GLU A 240 -7.41 2.08 -20.03
CA GLU A 240 -8.24 2.29 -18.85
C GLU A 240 -9.18 1.13 -18.56
N GLU A 241 -9.74 0.50 -19.59
CA GLU A 241 -10.66 -0.63 -19.43
C GLU A 241 -9.94 -1.87 -18.86
N THR A 242 -8.70 -2.10 -19.29
CA THR A 242 -7.86 -3.14 -18.70
C THR A 242 -7.57 -2.83 -17.24
N ALA A 243 -7.24 -1.58 -16.92
CA ALA A 243 -7.00 -1.14 -15.55
C ALA A 243 -8.24 -1.36 -14.67
N LYS A 244 -9.41 -0.85 -15.09
CA LYS A 244 -10.69 -1.06 -14.39
C LYS A 244 -10.96 -2.52 -14.12
N LYS A 245 -10.85 -3.36 -15.15
CA LYS A 245 -11.10 -4.80 -15.03
C LYS A 245 -10.18 -5.45 -13.99
N GLN A 246 -8.90 -5.18 -14.06
CA GLN A 246 -7.93 -5.80 -13.15
C GLN A 246 -8.05 -5.26 -11.72
N MET A 247 -8.15 -3.96 -11.54
CA MET A 247 -8.33 -3.37 -10.20
C MET A 247 -9.63 -3.86 -9.53
N ARG A 248 -10.74 -3.91 -10.27
CA ARG A 248 -12.02 -4.42 -9.76
C ARG A 248 -12.01 -5.90 -9.41
N SER A 249 -11.12 -6.69 -10.02
CA SER A 249 -11.03 -8.14 -9.78
C SER A 249 -10.57 -8.48 -8.36
N LEU A 250 -9.89 -7.57 -7.66
CA LEU A 250 -9.45 -7.78 -6.29
C LEU A 250 -10.53 -7.42 -5.25
N VAL A 251 -11.48 -6.54 -5.56
CA VAL A 251 -12.41 -5.93 -4.59
C VAL A 251 -13.13 -6.96 -3.74
N SER A 252 -13.53 -8.10 -4.29
CA SER A 252 -14.24 -9.16 -3.55
C SER A 252 -13.40 -9.87 -2.48
N TYR A 253 -12.09 -9.69 -2.49
CA TYR A 253 -11.18 -10.25 -1.48
C TYR A 253 -10.83 -9.26 -0.38
N VAL A 254 -11.07 -7.97 -0.62
CA VAL A 254 -10.55 -6.85 0.18
C VAL A 254 -11.42 -6.62 1.42
N ASP A 255 -10.76 -6.43 2.56
CA ASP A 255 -11.39 -6.04 3.81
C ASP A 255 -11.23 -4.53 4.07
N ILE A 256 -10.04 -3.97 3.76
CA ILE A 256 -9.71 -2.55 3.93
C ILE A 256 -9.29 -1.98 2.59
N MET A 257 -9.91 -0.90 2.16
CA MET A 257 -9.60 -0.25 0.89
C MET A 257 -9.38 1.24 1.06
N LYS A 258 -8.23 1.72 0.58
CA LYS A 258 -7.99 3.17 0.42
C LYS A 258 -8.07 3.48 -1.07
N ILE A 259 -8.77 4.54 -1.41
CA ILE A 259 -8.86 5.07 -2.78
C ILE A 259 -8.75 6.60 -2.76
N SER A 260 -8.29 7.19 -3.86
CA SER A 260 -8.45 8.63 -4.11
C SER A 260 -9.84 8.91 -4.71
N ASP A 261 -10.26 10.17 -4.69
CA ASP A 261 -11.47 10.63 -5.37
C ASP A 261 -11.43 10.35 -6.88
N GLU A 262 -10.26 10.50 -7.52
CA GLU A 262 -10.05 10.14 -8.94
C GLU A 262 -10.27 8.64 -9.23
N GLU A 263 -9.95 7.77 -8.28
CA GLU A 263 -10.10 6.32 -8.40
C GLU A 263 -11.55 5.84 -8.19
N THR A 264 -12.42 6.67 -7.59
CA THR A 264 -13.82 6.31 -7.33
C THR A 264 -14.53 5.88 -8.59
N LYS A 265 -14.40 6.66 -9.68
CA LYS A 265 -15.01 6.37 -10.97
C LYS A 265 -14.45 5.10 -11.63
N LEU A 266 -13.15 4.89 -11.53
CA LEU A 266 -12.49 3.70 -12.09
C LEU A 266 -12.99 2.41 -11.43
N LEU A 267 -13.26 2.45 -10.13
CA LEU A 267 -13.63 1.27 -9.34
C LEU A 267 -15.13 1.00 -9.29
N THR A 268 -15.96 2.05 -9.36
CA THR A 268 -17.38 1.94 -9.06
C THR A 268 -18.32 2.53 -10.13
N ASP A 269 -17.77 3.21 -11.15
CA ASP A 269 -18.49 4.01 -12.14
C ASP A 269 -19.24 5.22 -11.53
N LYS A 270 -18.85 5.63 -10.31
CA LYS A 270 -19.42 6.77 -9.59
C LYS A 270 -18.36 7.83 -9.32
N GLU A 271 -18.73 9.09 -9.42
CA GLU A 271 -17.86 10.22 -9.13
C GLU A 271 -17.92 10.64 -7.66
N SER A 272 -19.08 10.42 -6.99
CA SER A 272 -19.21 10.72 -5.56
C SER A 272 -18.43 9.73 -4.71
N PRO A 273 -17.53 10.21 -3.84
CA PRO A 273 -16.82 9.39 -2.87
C PRO A 273 -17.75 8.54 -1.98
N GLU A 274 -18.88 9.13 -1.57
CA GLU A 274 -19.87 8.45 -0.74
C GLU A 274 -20.54 7.30 -1.47
N GLU A 275 -21.04 7.54 -2.71
CA GLU A 275 -21.65 6.48 -3.52
C GLU A 275 -20.65 5.37 -3.83
N ALA A 276 -19.40 5.73 -4.10
CA ALA A 276 -18.33 4.77 -4.35
C ALA A 276 -18.07 3.91 -3.11
N ALA A 277 -17.95 4.52 -1.94
CA ALA A 277 -17.76 3.80 -0.68
C ALA A 277 -18.93 2.84 -0.38
N GLU A 278 -20.18 3.26 -0.60
CA GLU A 278 -21.35 2.37 -0.44
C GLU A 278 -21.30 1.16 -1.39
N ILE A 279 -20.90 1.37 -2.65
CA ILE A 279 -20.77 0.27 -3.62
C ILE A 279 -19.70 -0.72 -3.18
N LEU A 280 -18.54 -0.24 -2.75
CA LEU A 280 -17.46 -1.07 -2.26
C LEU A 280 -17.87 -1.83 -1.00
N PHE A 281 -18.55 -1.17 -0.07
CA PHE A 281 -19.10 -1.81 1.12
C PHE A 281 -20.08 -2.95 0.77
N ARG A 282 -21.00 -2.73 -0.18
CA ARG A 282 -21.92 -3.78 -0.67
C ARG A 282 -21.19 -4.94 -1.34
N LYS A 283 -19.97 -4.73 -1.84
CA LYS A 283 -19.10 -5.79 -2.41
C LYS A 283 -18.28 -6.54 -1.35
N GLY A 284 -18.43 -6.19 -0.07
CA GLY A 284 -17.81 -6.89 1.04
C GLY A 284 -16.60 -6.19 1.66
N VAL A 285 -16.20 -5.02 1.16
CA VAL A 285 -15.16 -4.20 1.80
C VAL A 285 -15.69 -3.67 3.13
N LYS A 286 -14.96 -3.91 4.21
CA LYS A 286 -15.41 -3.53 5.57
C LYS A 286 -15.08 -2.07 5.90
N ILE A 287 -13.93 -1.60 5.42
CA ILE A 287 -13.45 -0.23 5.65
C ILE A 287 -13.04 0.35 4.31
N VAL A 288 -13.59 1.52 3.98
CA VAL A 288 -13.24 2.30 2.80
C VAL A 288 -12.78 3.68 3.24
N ALA A 289 -11.52 4.02 2.94
CA ALA A 289 -10.97 5.36 3.11
C ALA A 289 -10.88 6.05 1.74
N VAL A 290 -11.52 7.19 1.59
CA VAL A 290 -11.43 8.00 0.36
C VAL A 290 -10.67 9.28 0.68
N THR A 291 -9.53 9.50 0.00
CA THR A 291 -8.75 10.74 0.13
C THR A 291 -9.24 11.75 -0.90
N LEU A 292 -9.46 12.97 -0.44
CA LEU A 292 -9.95 14.10 -1.25
C LEU A 292 -8.78 15.06 -1.44
N GLY A 293 -8.01 14.88 -2.50
CA GLY A 293 -6.98 15.78 -3.00
C GLY A 293 -6.05 16.46 -2.01
#